data_eee9aaa99d10c78ba17beadec08a3b27
#
_entry.id   eee9aaa99d10c78ba17beadec08a3b27
#
_cell.length_a   1.000
_cell.length_b   1.000
_cell.length_c   1.000
_cell.angle_alpha   90.00
_cell.angle_beta   90.00
_cell.angle_gamma   90.00
#
_symmetry.space_group_name_H-M   'P 1'
#
loop_
_entity.id
_entity.type
_entity.pdbx_description
1 polymer ?
#
loop_
_entity_poly.entity_id
_entity_poly.type
_entity_poly.pdbx_seq_one_letter_code
_entity_poly.pdbx_strand_id
1 'polypeptide(L)'
;MGISKQPPKPFPIKKGLPCQLKWTHSTVYLTMGASSSCHRVGPDPLEYRANGELNFHNIPAKLEARRKMLKGEWPGRGCEHCKNIEEAGGSSDRTIHLNMEGTTAPPELDTDLEAVDVTPRQLEVYWGNTCNLKCQYCVANWSSTIENEEKKFGTFERDGVRIAPDFKLNPHIKQQTEDLFKWFEGNIQNLHKLFIMGGEPFLQKETFRMIEFLEQRTLPDLTLVFFSNLTIEHERFKGWMSRLQKLIREKRLEKVQVVGSLDCWGPQAEYVRH
;
A
#
# COMPACT_ATOMS: atom_id res chain seq x y z
N MET A 1 -19.81 -31.37 -1.16
CA MET A 1 -19.53 -31.22 -2.62
C MET A 1 -18.80 -29.90 -2.80
N GLY A 2 -17.48 -29.95 -2.96
CA GLY A 2 -16.65 -28.76 -3.13
C GLY A 2 -16.75 -28.28 -4.57
N ILE A 3 -17.25 -27.05 -4.76
CA ILE A 3 -17.21 -26.38 -6.05
C ILE A 3 -15.76 -25.90 -6.25
N SER A 4 -15.01 -26.63 -7.06
CA SER A 4 -13.73 -26.19 -7.57
C SER A 4 -13.97 -24.96 -8.45
N LYS A 5 -13.80 -23.75 -7.90
CA LYS A 5 -13.71 -22.55 -8.73
C LYS A 5 -12.40 -22.63 -9.51
N GLN A 6 -12.49 -22.88 -10.79
CA GLN A 6 -11.33 -22.73 -11.68
C GLN A 6 -10.83 -21.27 -11.54
N PRO A 7 -9.51 -21.05 -11.48
CA PRO A 7 -8.99 -19.70 -11.50
C PRO A 7 -9.50 -18.99 -12.77
N PRO A 8 -9.85 -17.70 -12.66
CA PRO A 8 -10.31 -16.94 -13.81
C PRO A 8 -9.25 -17.00 -14.91
N LYS A 9 -9.70 -17.23 -16.15
CA LYS A 9 -8.81 -17.26 -17.31
C LYS A 9 -8.03 -15.94 -17.35
N PRO A 10 -6.70 -15.98 -17.55
CA PRO A 10 -5.91 -14.76 -17.65
C PRO A 10 -6.46 -13.89 -18.79
N PHE A 11 -6.67 -12.63 -18.49
CA PHE A 11 -7.07 -11.65 -19.51
C PHE A 11 -6.01 -11.62 -20.61
N PRO A 12 -6.38 -11.69 -21.88
CA PRO A 12 -5.42 -11.52 -22.95
C PRO A 12 -4.88 -10.11 -22.91
N ILE A 13 -3.62 -9.98 -22.53
CA ILE A 13 -2.92 -8.69 -22.45
C ILE A 13 -2.71 -8.19 -23.88
N LYS A 14 -3.58 -7.29 -24.32
CA LYS A 14 -3.35 -6.56 -25.57
C LYS A 14 -2.15 -5.62 -25.35
N LYS A 15 -1.13 -5.72 -26.21
CA LYS A 15 -0.07 -4.71 -26.27
C LYS A 15 -0.72 -3.33 -26.35
N GLY A 16 -0.32 -2.41 -25.44
CA GLY A 16 -0.82 -1.04 -25.46
C GLY A 16 -1.98 -0.72 -24.51
N LEU A 17 -2.47 -1.68 -23.70
CA LEU A 17 -3.48 -1.35 -22.68
C LEU A 17 -2.88 -0.50 -21.54
N PRO A 18 -3.62 0.50 -21.03
CA PRO A 18 -3.21 1.29 -19.88
C PRO A 18 -2.96 0.41 -18.65
N CYS A 19 -2.04 0.85 -17.78
CA CYS A 19 -1.84 0.20 -16.49
C CYS A 19 -3.00 0.53 -15.55
N GLN A 20 -3.87 -0.44 -15.28
CA GLN A 20 -5.06 -0.26 -14.42
C GLN A 20 -4.74 0.26 -13.02
N LEU A 21 -3.55 -0.07 -12.46
CA LEU A 21 -3.12 0.44 -11.16
C LEU A 21 -3.11 1.96 -11.10
N LYS A 22 -2.94 2.65 -12.22
CA LYS A 22 -3.00 4.11 -12.29
C LYS A 22 -4.38 4.66 -11.91
N TRP A 23 -5.44 3.90 -12.13
CA TRP A 23 -6.83 4.28 -11.83
C TRP A 23 -7.36 3.64 -10.56
N THR A 24 -6.89 2.46 -10.22
CA THR A 24 -7.52 1.64 -9.17
C THR A 24 -6.72 1.59 -7.87
N HIS A 25 -5.44 1.97 -7.89
CA HIS A 25 -4.54 1.78 -6.75
C HIS A 25 -3.85 3.07 -6.32
N SER A 26 -3.66 3.22 -5.03
CA SER A 26 -2.76 4.20 -4.44
C SER A 26 -2.06 3.64 -3.21
N THR A 27 -0.81 4.04 -3.04
CA THR A 27 -0.07 3.91 -1.79
C THR A 27 0.10 5.29 -1.18
N VAL A 28 -0.23 5.46 0.10
CA VAL A 28 -0.05 6.69 0.88
C VAL A 28 1.03 6.48 1.93
N TYR A 29 2.07 7.28 1.87
CA TYR A 29 3.22 7.27 2.78
C TYR A 29 3.14 8.49 3.70
N LEU A 30 2.46 8.37 4.84
CA LEU A 30 2.26 9.52 5.74
C LEU A 30 3.56 10.02 6.36
N THR A 31 4.52 9.13 6.65
CA THR A 31 5.85 9.52 7.13
C THR A 31 6.61 10.42 6.16
N MET A 32 6.30 10.32 4.85
CA MET A 32 6.92 11.09 3.78
C MET A 32 6.05 12.23 3.28
N GLY A 33 4.76 12.24 3.62
CA GLY A 33 3.78 13.17 3.06
C GLY A 33 3.61 13.00 1.55
N ALA A 34 3.60 11.75 1.09
CA ALA A 34 3.65 11.43 -0.34
C ALA A 34 2.77 10.24 -0.70
N SER A 35 2.49 10.07 -2.00
CA SER A 35 1.76 8.91 -2.51
C SER A 35 2.27 8.44 -3.87
N SER A 36 2.12 7.15 -4.15
CA SER A 36 2.42 6.55 -5.46
C SER A 36 1.23 5.78 -6.01
N SER A 37 1.26 5.46 -7.30
CA SER A 37 0.24 4.60 -7.93
C SER A 37 0.63 3.12 -7.98
N CYS A 38 1.86 2.78 -7.62
CA CYS A 38 2.36 1.42 -7.37
C CYS A 38 3.75 1.52 -6.75
N HIS A 39 4.30 0.41 -6.27
CA HIS A 39 5.61 0.35 -5.60
C HIS A 39 6.83 0.55 -6.53
N ARG A 40 6.64 0.55 -7.86
CA ARG A 40 7.72 0.83 -8.84
C ARG A 40 7.87 2.31 -9.16
N VAL A 41 6.84 3.09 -8.91
CA VAL A 41 6.84 4.53 -9.21
C VAL A 41 7.25 5.30 -7.97
N GLY A 42 8.23 6.19 -8.12
CA GLY A 42 8.61 7.11 -7.04
C GLY A 42 7.40 7.90 -6.52
N PRO A 43 7.30 8.13 -5.21
CA PRO A 43 6.18 8.84 -4.64
C PRO A 43 6.22 10.34 -5.00
N ASP A 44 5.05 10.92 -5.16
CA ASP A 44 4.82 12.35 -5.34
C ASP A 44 4.22 12.95 -4.06
N PRO A 45 4.45 14.23 -3.75
CA PRO A 45 3.87 14.89 -2.58
C PRO A 45 2.34 14.75 -2.53
N LEU A 46 1.81 14.61 -1.33
CA LEU A 46 0.38 14.75 -1.08
C LEU A 46 -0.05 16.19 -1.34
N GLU A 47 -1.22 16.37 -1.89
CA GLU A 47 -1.79 17.68 -2.19
C GLU A 47 -3.16 17.84 -1.52
N TYR A 48 -3.72 19.02 -1.65
CA TYR A 48 -5.08 19.34 -1.21
C TYR A 48 -5.88 19.87 -2.38
N ARG A 49 -7.14 19.47 -2.46
CA ARG A 49 -8.11 20.05 -3.38
C ARG A 49 -8.50 21.46 -2.94
N ALA A 50 -9.10 22.23 -3.83
CA ALA A 50 -9.58 23.58 -3.51
C ALA A 50 -10.60 23.61 -2.34
N ASN A 51 -11.31 22.52 -2.11
CA ASN A 51 -12.24 22.34 -0.98
C ASN A 51 -11.54 21.92 0.33
N GLY A 52 -10.21 21.80 0.34
CA GLY A 52 -9.43 21.37 1.51
C GLY A 52 -9.37 19.85 1.73
N GLU A 53 -9.92 19.04 0.82
CA GLU A 53 -9.85 17.58 0.90
C GLU A 53 -8.46 17.08 0.52
N LEU A 54 -7.96 16.09 1.26
CA LEU A 54 -6.67 15.44 0.97
C LEU A 54 -6.73 14.72 -0.39
N ASN A 55 -5.83 15.11 -1.30
CA ASN A 55 -5.68 14.51 -2.61
C ASN A 55 -4.39 13.68 -2.67
N PHE A 56 -4.53 12.38 -2.76
CA PHE A 56 -3.43 11.44 -2.90
C PHE A 56 -3.55 10.58 -4.17
N HIS A 57 -4.75 10.52 -4.77
CA HIS A 57 -5.02 9.64 -5.91
C HIS A 57 -5.09 10.40 -7.24
N ASN A 58 -5.57 11.64 -7.22
CA ASN A 58 -5.76 12.47 -8.40
C ASN A 58 -4.83 13.70 -8.39
N ILE A 59 -3.61 13.53 -7.88
CA ILE A 59 -2.58 14.58 -7.94
C ILE A 59 -2.08 14.76 -9.38
N PRO A 60 -1.59 15.94 -9.77
CA PRO A 60 -1.22 16.28 -11.15
C PRO A 60 -0.31 15.26 -11.82
N ALA A 61 0.70 14.77 -11.10
CA ALA A 61 1.64 13.78 -11.64
C ALA A 61 0.95 12.44 -12.02
N LYS A 62 -0.01 11.99 -11.21
CA LYS A 62 -0.78 10.77 -11.50
C LYS A 62 -1.76 10.99 -12.65
N LEU A 63 -2.39 12.15 -12.72
CA LEU A 63 -3.27 12.52 -13.84
C LEU A 63 -2.50 12.56 -15.16
N GLU A 64 -1.32 13.15 -15.17
CA GLU A 64 -0.47 13.18 -16.35
C GLU A 64 -0.02 11.77 -16.78
N ALA A 65 0.32 10.92 -15.80
CA ALA A 65 0.66 9.52 -16.08
C ALA A 65 -0.52 8.75 -16.72
N ARG A 66 -1.77 9.00 -16.28
CA ARG A 66 -2.97 8.43 -16.91
C ARG A 66 -3.14 8.92 -18.35
N ARG A 67 -3.03 10.24 -18.60
CA ARG A 67 -3.13 10.81 -19.96
C ARG A 67 -2.12 10.19 -20.92
N LYS A 68 -0.86 10.00 -20.48
CA LYS A 68 0.16 9.33 -21.29
C LYS A 68 -0.23 7.89 -21.61
N MET A 69 -0.65 7.13 -20.59
CA MET A 69 -1.09 5.75 -20.78
C MET A 69 -2.26 5.63 -21.78
N LEU A 70 -3.22 6.57 -21.76
CA LEU A 70 -4.34 6.61 -22.71
C LEU A 70 -3.87 6.86 -24.15
N LYS A 71 -2.76 7.56 -24.33
CA LYS A 71 -2.13 7.79 -25.64
C LYS A 71 -1.23 6.62 -26.08
N GLY A 72 -1.13 5.56 -25.26
CA GLY A 72 -0.21 4.46 -25.52
C GLY A 72 1.25 4.75 -25.19
N GLU A 73 1.51 5.84 -24.44
CA GLU A 73 2.83 6.25 -24.03
C GLU A 73 3.16 5.74 -22.63
N TRP A 74 4.43 5.41 -22.38
CA TRP A 74 4.90 5.11 -21.04
C TRP A 74 5.20 6.39 -20.26
N PRO A 75 4.67 6.54 -19.03
CA PRO A 75 4.81 7.80 -18.30
C PRO A 75 6.23 8.14 -17.83
N GLY A 76 7.14 7.17 -17.82
CA GLY A 76 8.43 7.34 -17.16
C GLY A 76 8.36 7.06 -15.66
N ARG A 77 9.39 7.51 -14.91
CA ARG A 77 9.41 7.54 -13.43
C ARG A 77 9.17 6.17 -12.78
N GLY A 78 9.79 5.10 -13.30
CA GLY A 78 9.67 3.73 -12.79
C GLY A 78 8.73 2.84 -13.61
N CYS A 79 7.90 3.40 -14.49
CA CYS A 79 7.10 2.61 -15.42
C CYS A 79 7.96 1.87 -16.45
N GLU A 80 9.19 2.32 -16.69
CA GLU A 80 10.20 1.67 -17.53
C GLU A 80 10.53 0.26 -17.05
N HIS A 81 10.43 -0.02 -15.76
CA HIS A 81 10.62 -1.36 -15.23
C HIS A 81 9.66 -2.36 -15.87
N CYS A 82 8.38 -2.07 -15.88
CA CYS A 82 7.38 -2.92 -16.53
C CYS A 82 7.56 -2.95 -18.05
N LYS A 83 7.83 -1.78 -18.66
CA LYS A 83 8.10 -1.67 -20.10
C LYS A 83 9.21 -2.61 -20.56
N ASN A 84 10.37 -2.52 -19.91
CA ASN A 84 11.54 -3.31 -20.29
C ASN A 84 11.30 -4.82 -20.15
N ILE A 85 10.58 -5.25 -19.09
CA ILE A 85 10.20 -6.66 -18.90
C ILE A 85 9.27 -7.13 -20.03
N GLU A 86 8.25 -6.32 -20.38
CA GLU A 86 7.28 -6.68 -21.40
C GLU A 86 7.88 -6.68 -22.81
N GLU A 87 8.78 -5.74 -23.11
CA GLU A 87 9.54 -5.69 -24.36
C GLU A 87 10.47 -6.90 -24.51
N ALA A 88 11.00 -7.41 -23.38
CA ALA A 88 11.77 -8.65 -23.34
C ALA A 88 10.90 -9.93 -23.38
N GLY A 89 9.58 -9.82 -23.46
CA GLY A 89 8.63 -10.95 -23.49
C GLY A 89 8.30 -11.55 -22.13
N GLY A 90 8.67 -10.86 -21.02
CA GLY A 90 8.38 -11.30 -19.65
C GLY A 90 7.04 -10.80 -19.10
N SER A 91 6.67 -11.30 -17.92
CA SER A 91 5.50 -10.84 -17.17
C SER A 91 5.92 -9.76 -16.16
N SER A 92 5.45 -8.54 -16.37
CA SER A 92 5.70 -7.40 -15.48
C SER A 92 4.76 -7.38 -14.28
N ASP A 93 5.08 -6.54 -13.26
CA ASP A 93 4.16 -6.31 -12.14
C ASP A 93 2.77 -5.85 -12.62
N ARG A 94 2.73 -5.01 -13.66
CA ARG A 94 1.47 -4.58 -14.28
C ARG A 94 0.65 -5.77 -14.76
N THR A 95 1.26 -6.70 -15.45
CA THR A 95 0.59 -7.88 -16.00
C THR A 95 0.24 -8.91 -14.93
N ILE A 96 1.09 -9.05 -13.90
CA ILE A 96 0.83 -9.90 -12.74
C ILE A 96 -0.36 -9.37 -11.94
N HIS A 97 -0.39 -8.07 -11.63
CA HIS A 97 -1.50 -7.45 -10.91
C HIS A 97 -2.82 -7.53 -11.66
N LEU A 98 -2.81 -7.44 -12.99
CA LEU A 98 -4.01 -7.63 -13.82
C LEU A 98 -4.59 -9.04 -13.73
N ASN A 99 -3.74 -10.04 -13.43
CA ASN A 99 -4.11 -11.45 -13.36
C ASN A 99 -4.34 -11.96 -11.92
N MET A 100 -4.14 -11.12 -10.90
CA MET A 100 -4.40 -11.52 -9.51
C MET A 100 -5.90 -11.55 -9.20
N GLU A 101 -6.36 -12.57 -8.45
CA GLU A 101 -7.73 -12.62 -7.92
C GLU A 101 -8.09 -11.32 -7.18
N GLY A 102 -9.24 -10.76 -7.51
CA GLY A 102 -9.74 -9.50 -6.93
C GLY A 102 -9.19 -8.23 -7.59
N THR A 103 -8.33 -8.32 -8.60
CA THR A 103 -8.09 -7.25 -9.58
C THR A 103 -9.07 -7.41 -10.73
N THR A 104 -10.35 -7.34 -10.45
CA THR A 104 -11.30 -7.12 -11.53
C THR A 104 -11.01 -5.75 -12.12
N ALA A 105 -10.67 -5.74 -13.42
CA ALA A 105 -10.80 -4.50 -14.18
C ALA A 105 -12.19 -3.96 -13.87
N PRO A 106 -12.33 -2.71 -13.42
CA PRO A 106 -13.66 -2.15 -13.36
C PRO A 106 -14.25 -2.30 -14.76
N PRO A 107 -15.47 -2.84 -14.91
CA PRO A 107 -16.15 -2.87 -16.20
C PRO A 107 -16.18 -1.49 -16.88
N GLU A 108 -16.08 -0.45 -16.07
CA GLU A 108 -16.10 0.95 -16.48
C GLU A 108 -14.78 1.44 -17.12
N LEU A 109 -13.69 0.69 -17.04
CA LEU A 109 -12.45 1.04 -17.78
C LEU A 109 -12.64 0.96 -19.31
N ASP A 110 -13.65 0.24 -19.79
CA ASP A 110 -14.01 0.20 -21.21
C ASP A 110 -14.82 1.42 -21.66
N THR A 111 -15.45 2.17 -20.73
CA THR A 111 -16.39 3.24 -21.09
C THR A 111 -15.93 4.62 -20.65
N ASP A 112 -15.01 4.77 -19.71
CA ASP A 112 -14.60 6.07 -19.16
C ASP A 112 -13.10 6.12 -18.80
N LEU A 113 -12.26 5.71 -19.72
CA LEU A 113 -10.80 5.88 -19.61
C LEU A 113 -10.40 7.38 -19.52
N GLU A 114 -11.27 8.28 -19.95
CA GLU A 114 -11.08 9.72 -19.87
C GLU A 114 -11.35 10.31 -18.48
N ALA A 115 -12.02 9.57 -17.58
CA ALA A 115 -12.25 10.02 -16.21
C ALA A 115 -10.91 10.21 -15.49
N VAL A 116 -10.51 11.45 -15.37
CA VAL A 116 -9.25 11.84 -14.75
C VAL A 116 -9.37 11.88 -13.23
N ASP A 117 -10.57 12.06 -12.69
CA ASP A 117 -10.86 12.12 -11.26
C ASP A 117 -11.64 10.87 -10.83
N VAL A 118 -10.91 9.88 -10.33
CA VAL A 118 -11.47 8.58 -9.94
C VAL A 118 -11.15 8.27 -8.47
N THR A 119 -11.97 7.43 -7.85
CA THR A 119 -11.72 6.92 -6.49
C THR A 119 -10.96 5.59 -6.58
N PRO A 120 -9.87 5.39 -5.79
CA PRO A 120 -9.14 4.14 -5.80
C PRO A 120 -10.00 3.01 -5.24
N ARG A 121 -9.78 1.79 -5.75
CA ARG A 121 -10.38 0.55 -5.23
C ARG A 121 -9.46 -0.21 -4.30
N GLN A 122 -8.17 0.06 -4.40
CA GLN A 122 -7.13 -0.50 -3.54
C GLN A 122 -6.31 0.63 -2.95
N LEU A 123 -6.14 0.61 -1.64
CA LEU A 123 -5.36 1.61 -0.94
C LEU A 123 -4.38 0.92 0.01
N GLU A 124 -3.11 1.26 -0.13
CA GLU A 124 -2.06 0.91 0.83
C GLU A 124 -1.77 2.14 1.69
N VAL A 125 -1.75 1.98 3.00
CA VAL A 125 -1.46 3.07 3.93
C VAL A 125 -0.29 2.72 4.82
N TYR A 126 0.75 3.55 4.74
CA TYR A 126 1.89 3.55 5.64
C TYR A 126 1.67 4.65 6.67
N TRP A 127 1.13 4.27 7.85
CA TRP A 127 0.78 5.21 8.91
C TRP A 127 2.00 5.90 9.53
N GLY A 128 3.04 5.10 9.80
CA GLY A 128 4.23 5.53 10.49
C GLY A 128 5.36 4.53 10.32
N ASN A 129 6.47 4.82 10.99
CA ASN A 129 7.64 3.95 11.01
C ASN A 129 7.82 3.20 12.35
N THR A 130 6.85 3.26 13.27
CA THR A 130 6.93 2.53 14.55
C THR A 130 7.13 1.05 14.29
N CYS A 131 8.30 0.53 14.66
CA CYS A 131 8.69 -0.87 14.50
C CYS A 131 9.61 -1.27 15.64
N ASN A 132 9.48 -2.51 16.09
CA ASN A 132 10.33 -3.10 17.12
C ASN A 132 11.54 -3.85 16.56
N LEU A 133 11.67 -3.92 15.23
CA LEU A 133 12.78 -4.57 14.55
C LEU A 133 13.64 -3.57 13.77
N LYS A 134 14.89 -3.96 13.49
CA LYS A 134 15.86 -3.24 12.67
C LYS A 134 16.46 -4.13 11.59
N CYS A 135 15.60 -4.73 10.79
CA CYS A 135 16.01 -5.64 9.72
C CYS A 135 17.09 -5.04 8.83
N GLN A 136 18.09 -5.81 8.46
CA GLN A 136 19.30 -5.34 7.75
C GLN A 136 19.03 -4.66 6.39
N TYR A 137 17.91 -4.98 5.76
CA TYR A 137 17.47 -4.39 4.49
C TYR A 137 16.47 -3.23 4.68
N CYS A 138 16.16 -2.88 5.93
CA CYS A 138 15.20 -1.80 6.26
C CYS A 138 15.91 -0.46 6.38
N VAL A 139 15.13 0.61 6.42
CA VAL A 139 15.60 1.99 6.57
C VAL A 139 14.75 2.76 7.58
N ALA A 140 15.24 3.90 8.05
CA ALA A 140 14.56 4.75 9.03
C ALA A 140 13.13 5.16 8.64
N ASN A 141 12.84 5.25 7.34
CA ASN A 141 11.47 5.53 6.86
C ASN A 141 10.45 4.50 7.33
N TRP A 142 10.89 3.25 7.57
CA TRP A 142 10.02 2.12 7.91
C TRP A 142 10.35 1.49 9.25
N SER A 143 11.36 1.99 9.98
CA SER A 143 11.71 1.49 11.31
C SER A 143 12.16 2.63 12.23
N SER A 144 11.38 2.87 13.28
CA SER A 144 11.74 3.79 14.34
C SER A 144 12.96 3.33 15.14
N THR A 145 13.23 2.03 15.17
CA THR A 145 14.44 1.48 15.82
C THR A 145 15.69 1.90 15.04
N ILE A 146 15.66 1.77 13.70
CA ILE A 146 16.75 2.24 12.83
C ILE A 146 16.87 3.76 12.90
N GLU A 147 15.77 4.51 12.86
CA GLU A 147 15.77 5.97 13.01
C GLU A 147 16.47 6.41 14.30
N ASN A 148 16.21 5.73 15.40
CA ASN A 148 16.86 6.03 16.68
C ASN A 148 18.36 5.69 16.68
N GLU A 149 18.77 4.61 16.01
CA GLU A 149 20.19 4.29 15.80
C GLU A 149 20.89 5.33 14.92
N GLU A 150 20.29 5.73 13.82
CA GLU A 150 20.84 6.78 12.94
C GLU A 150 21.00 8.13 13.67
N LYS A 151 20.03 8.50 14.52
CA LYS A 151 20.12 9.71 15.36
C LYS A 151 21.29 9.64 16.37
N LYS A 152 21.59 8.44 16.88
CA LYS A 152 22.62 8.23 17.91
C LYS A 152 24.02 8.07 17.32
N PHE A 153 24.15 7.37 16.20
CA PHE A 153 25.43 6.93 15.65
C PHE A 153 25.76 7.54 14.28
N GLY A 154 24.85 8.30 13.70
CA GLY A 154 24.94 8.78 12.32
C GLY A 154 24.38 7.79 11.31
N THR A 155 24.27 8.25 10.07
CA THR A 155 23.74 7.45 8.96
C THR A 155 24.75 6.42 8.53
N PHE A 156 24.28 5.24 8.14
CA PHE A 156 25.12 4.16 7.67
C PHE A 156 25.75 4.52 6.31
N GLU A 157 27.07 4.45 6.25
CA GLU A 157 27.85 4.60 5.02
C GLU A 157 28.57 3.30 4.72
N ARG A 158 28.59 2.91 3.45
CA ARG A 158 29.34 1.78 2.95
C ARG A 158 30.24 2.27 1.80
N ASP A 159 31.54 2.09 1.94
CA ASP A 159 32.54 2.52 0.95
C ASP A 159 32.44 4.03 0.60
N GLY A 160 32.14 4.87 1.60
CA GLY A 160 31.93 6.31 1.42
C GLY A 160 30.62 6.68 0.73
N VAL A 161 29.75 5.71 0.47
CA VAL A 161 28.42 5.94 -0.10
C VAL A 161 27.37 5.80 0.99
N ARG A 162 26.54 6.80 1.14
CA ARG A 162 25.40 6.78 2.03
C ARG A 162 24.36 5.79 1.51
N ILE A 163 24.01 4.78 2.32
CA ILE A 163 23.12 3.68 1.91
C ILE A 163 21.66 4.09 1.95
N ALA A 164 21.31 5.05 2.83
CA ALA A 164 19.93 5.55 2.94
C ALA A 164 19.92 7.08 2.86
N PRO A 165 18.88 7.68 2.24
CA PRO A 165 18.67 9.12 2.29
C PRO A 165 18.42 9.57 3.73
N ASP A 166 18.72 10.83 4.04
CA ASP A 166 18.34 11.45 5.31
C ASP A 166 16.83 11.32 5.51
N PHE A 167 16.45 10.54 6.52
CA PHE A 167 15.06 10.46 6.89
C PHE A 167 14.64 11.76 7.59
N LYS A 168 13.64 12.41 7.02
CA LYS A 168 12.97 13.56 7.65
C LYS A 168 11.49 13.22 7.76
N LEU A 169 11.05 13.09 9.00
CA LEU A 169 9.64 12.87 9.25
C LEU A 169 8.82 14.05 8.69
N ASN A 170 7.79 13.74 7.95
CA ASN A 170 6.83 14.69 7.44
C ASN A 170 6.24 15.55 8.58
N PRO A 171 6.46 16.88 8.59
CA PRO A 171 5.95 17.75 9.65
C PRO A 171 4.43 17.82 9.72
N HIS A 172 3.74 17.46 8.63
CA HIS A 172 2.28 17.50 8.51
C HIS A 172 1.62 16.14 8.79
N ILE A 173 2.36 15.13 9.23
CA ILE A 173 1.86 13.76 9.39
C ILE A 173 0.58 13.68 10.23
N LYS A 174 0.48 14.43 11.32
CA LYS A 174 -0.70 14.44 12.19
C LYS A 174 -1.94 14.94 11.44
N GLN A 175 -1.80 16.08 10.77
CA GLN A 175 -2.91 16.69 10.02
C GLN A 175 -3.32 15.79 8.86
N GLN A 176 -2.37 15.29 8.08
CA GLN A 176 -2.66 14.40 6.95
C GLN A 176 -3.25 13.06 7.38
N THR A 177 -2.93 12.57 8.58
CA THR A 177 -3.59 11.40 9.16
C THR A 177 -5.07 11.68 9.43
N GLU A 178 -5.40 12.82 10.05
CA GLU A 178 -6.79 13.21 10.30
C GLU A 178 -7.56 13.41 8.99
N ASP A 179 -6.94 14.04 8.01
CA ASP A 179 -7.56 14.28 6.70
C ASP A 179 -7.77 12.98 5.91
N LEU A 180 -6.86 12.00 6.07
CA LEU A 180 -7.07 10.67 5.50
C LEU A 180 -8.23 9.93 6.19
N PHE A 181 -8.40 10.05 7.49
CA PHE A 181 -9.58 9.50 8.18
C PHE A 181 -10.88 10.16 7.72
N LYS A 182 -10.89 11.49 7.52
CA LYS A 182 -12.06 12.18 6.91
C LYS A 182 -12.34 11.65 5.49
N TRP A 183 -11.31 11.42 4.71
CA TRP A 183 -11.46 10.81 3.39
C TRP A 183 -12.10 9.42 3.48
N PHE A 184 -11.69 8.58 4.44
CA PHE A 184 -12.31 7.27 4.68
C PHE A 184 -13.79 7.37 5.01
N GLU A 185 -14.23 8.39 5.77
CA GLU A 185 -15.64 8.56 6.11
C GLU A 185 -16.55 8.64 4.88
N GLY A 186 -16.08 9.30 3.82
CA GLY A 186 -16.83 9.47 2.58
C GLY A 186 -16.58 8.42 1.50
N ASN A 187 -15.46 7.66 1.57
CA ASN A 187 -14.98 6.90 0.42
C ASN A 187 -14.66 5.43 0.69
N ILE A 188 -14.63 4.98 1.95
CA ILE A 188 -14.17 3.62 2.28
C ILE A 188 -15.03 2.53 1.63
N GLN A 189 -16.32 2.79 1.39
CA GLN A 189 -17.23 1.87 0.71
C GLN A 189 -16.84 1.57 -0.74
N ASN A 190 -15.98 2.41 -1.34
CA ASN A 190 -15.49 2.22 -2.70
C ASN A 190 -14.24 1.31 -2.76
N LEU A 191 -13.65 1.02 -1.59
CA LEU A 191 -12.47 0.17 -1.51
C LEU A 191 -12.86 -1.31 -1.50
N HIS A 192 -12.14 -2.09 -2.32
CA HIS A 192 -12.17 -3.56 -2.29
C HIS A 192 -11.01 -4.13 -1.48
N LYS A 193 -9.89 -3.40 -1.40
CA LYS A 193 -8.74 -3.78 -0.57
C LYS A 193 -8.16 -2.58 0.15
N LEU A 194 -7.92 -2.75 1.44
CA LEU A 194 -7.17 -1.82 2.27
C LEU A 194 -5.99 -2.57 2.89
N PHE A 195 -4.79 -2.12 2.54
CA PHE A 195 -3.55 -2.65 3.10
C PHE A 195 -3.05 -1.72 4.19
N ILE A 196 -2.80 -2.26 5.35
CA ILE A 196 -2.19 -1.55 6.47
C ILE A 196 -0.73 -1.94 6.54
N MET A 197 0.11 -0.95 6.31
CA MET A 197 1.53 -1.06 6.09
C MET A 197 2.29 -0.08 7.02
N GLY A 198 3.61 -0.01 6.82
CA GLY A 198 4.51 0.82 7.60
C GLY A 198 5.23 -0.02 8.62
N GLY A 199 6.10 0.46 9.46
CA GLY A 199 6.90 -0.29 10.42
C GLY A 199 6.29 -1.64 10.87
N GLU A 200 5.73 -1.70 12.08
CA GLU A 200 4.88 -2.83 12.49
C GLU A 200 3.44 -2.34 12.69
N PRO A 201 2.48 -2.72 11.84
CA PRO A 201 1.10 -2.23 11.91
C PRO A 201 0.44 -2.39 13.29
N PHE A 202 0.64 -3.53 13.93
CA PHE A 202 0.00 -3.80 15.22
C PHE A 202 0.64 -3.08 16.42
N LEU A 203 1.69 -2.29 16.20
CA LEU A 203 2.25 -1.37 17.18
C LEU A 203 1.76 0.08 17.00
N GLN A 204 1.07 0.39 15.90
CA GLN A 204 0.67 1.74 15.53
C GLN A 204 -0.74 2.06 16.04
N LYS A 205 -0.90 3.23 16.65
CA LYS A 205 -2.20 3.70 17.17
C LYS A 205 -3.22 3.95 16.05
N GLU A 206 -2.76 4.32 14.87
CA GLU A 206 -3.59 4.55 13.70
C GLU A 206 -4.23 3.24 13.19
N THR A 207 -3.53 2.13 13.31
CA THR A 207 -4.10 0.80 13.04
C THR A 207 -5.21 0.47 14.02
N PHE A 208 -5.01 0.77 15.30
CA PHE A 208 -6.05 0.60 16.33
C PHE A 208 -7.29 1.42 15.98
N ARG A 209 -7.10 2.71 15.71
CA ARG A 209 -8.17 3.62 15.30
C ARG A 209 -8.89 3.15 14.02
N MET A 210 -8.17 2.61 13.04
CA MET A 210 -8.78 2.06 11.82
C MET A 210 -9.67 0.85 12.13
N ILE A 211 -9.25 -0.05 13.01
CA ILE A 211 -10.08 -1.19 13.41
C ILE A 211 -11.35 -0.70 14.14
N GLU A 212 -11.24 0.28 15.05
CA GLU A 212 -12.40 0.90 15.70
C GLU A 212 -13.36 1.55 14.68
N PHE A 213 -12.80 2.22 13.68
CA PHE A 213 -13.55 2.81 12.59
C PHE A 213 -14.33 1.75 11.78
N LEU A 214 -13.72 0.60 11.51
CA LEU A 214 -14.33 -0.52 10.78
C LEU A 214 -15.37 -1.26 11.63
N GLU A 215 -15.21 -1.34 12.94
CA GLU A 215 -16.19 -1.95 13.86
C GLU A 215 -17.55 -1.25 13.85
N GLN A 216 -17.62 -0.02 13.41
CA GLN A 216 -18.84 0.77 13.30
C GLN A 216 -19.50 0.71 11.92
N ARG A 217 -18.95 -0.08 10.98
CA ARG A 217 -19.38 -0.11 9.57
C ARG A 217 -19.58 -1.52 9.06
N THR A 218 -20.38 -1.63 8.00
CA THR A 218 -20.54 -2.88 7.26
C THR A 218 -20.08 -2.64 5.83
N LEU A 219 -19.00 -3.30 5.45
CA LEU A 219 -18.29 -3.15 4.19
C LEU A 219 -18.04 -4.56 3.60
N PRO A 220 -19.09 -5.23 3.12
CA PRO A 220 -19.05 -6.66 2.79
C PRO A 220 -18.13 -7.01 1.63
N ASP A 221 -17.69 -6.00 0.85
CA ASP A 221 -16.77 -6.17 -0.29
C ASP A 221 -15.33 -5.79 0.06
N LEU A 222 -15.06 -5.36 1.30
CA LEU A 222 -13.74 -4.91 1.71
C LEU A 222 -12.89 -6.05 2.27
N THR A 223 -11.76 -6.31 1.64
CA THR A 223 -10.67 -7.14 2.19
C THR A 223 -9.66 -6.26 2.90
N LEU A 224 -9.40 -6.52 4.18
CA LEU A 224 -8.39 -5.85 5.00
C LEU A 224 -7.12 -6.70 5.07
N VAL A 225 -5.96 -6.13 4.74
CA VAL A 225 -4.69 -6.85 4.68
C VAL A 225 -3.65 -6.18 5.56
N PHE A 226 -2.96 -6.95 6.40
CA PHE A 226 -1.84 -6.50 7.21
C PHE A 226 -0.56 -7.21 6.77
N PHE A 227 0.56 -6.47 6.73
CA PHE A 227 1.89 -7.06 6.62
C PHE A 227 2.60 -6.87 7.96
N SER A 228 2.85 -7.95 8.67
CA SER A 228 3.38 -7.94 10.04
C SER A 228 4.66 -8.75 10.16
N ASN A 229 5.57 -8.29 10.99
CA ASN A 229 6.75 -9.05 11.39
C ASN A 229 6.44 -10.19 12.39
N LEU A 230 5.21 -10.23 12.92
CA LEU A 230 4.68 -11.22 13.86
C LEU A 230 5.46 -11.32 15.19
N THR A 231 6.29 -10.32 15.53
CA THR A 231 7.08 -10.31 16.79
C THR A 231 6.44 -9.45 17.88
N ILE A 232 5.11 -9.36 17.86
CA ILE A 232 4.34 -8.63 18.86
C ILE A 232 4.11 -9.55 20.06
N GLU A 233 3.97 -8.93 21.22
CA GLU A 233 3.60 -9.65 22.46
C GLU A 233 2.31 -10.48 22.23
N HIS A 234 2.34 -11.73 22.68
CA HIS A 234 1.36 -12.77 22.34
C HIS A 234 -0.09 -12.40 22.73
N GLU A 235 -0.30 -11.89 23.94
CA GLU A 235 -1.65 -11.54 24.41
C GLU A 235 -2.19 -10.32 23.65
N ARG A 236 -1.32 -9.37 23.31
CA ARG A 236 -1.69 -8.24 22.46
C ARG A 236 -2.08 -8.72 21.05
N PHE A 237 -1.33 -9.64 20.48
CA PHE A 237 -1.65 -10.23 19.18
C PHE A 237 -3.00 -10.97 19.19
N LYS A 238 -3.25 -11.77 20.23
CA LYS A 238 -4.56 -12.44 20.43
C LYS A 238 -5.71 -11.44 20.49
N GLY A 239 -5.52 -10.34 21.23
CA GLY A 239 -6.51 -9.26 21.31
C GLY A 239 -6.85 -8.70 19.92
N TRP A 240 -5.85 -8.42 19.08
CA TRP A 240 -6.03 -7.99 17.70
C TRP A 240 -6.79 -9.02 16.87
N MET A 241 -6.36 -10.28 16.91
CA MET A 241 -7.00 -11.36 16.15
C MET A 241 -8.45 -11.57 16.56
N SER A 242 -8.76 -11.47 17.85
CA SER A 242 -10.14 -11.59 18.34
C SER A 242 -11.06 -10.49 17.76
N ARG A 243 -10.60 -9.24 17.72
CA ARG A 243 -11.36 -8.13 17.12
C ARG A 243 -11.56 -8.32 15.62
N LEU A 244 -10.49 -8.69 14.90
CA LEU A 244 -10.56 -8.93 13.45
C LEU A 244 -11.47 -10.12 13.10
N GLN A 245 -11.42 -11.21 13.87
CA GLN A 245 -12.33 -12.35 13.72
C GLN A 245 -13.79 -11.97 13.96
N LYS A 246 -14.04 -11.05 14.91
CA LYS A 246 -15.38 -10.54 15.17
C LYS A 246 -15.94 -9.83 13.92
N LEU A 247 -15.15 -8.98 13.26
CA LEU A 247 -15.57 -8.30 12.02
C LEU A 247 -16.01 -9.29 10.93
N ILE A 248 -15.29 -10.41 10.80
CA ILE A 248 -15.63 -11.47 9.83
C ILE A 248 -16.90 -12.23 10.26
N ARG A 249 -17.02 -12.64 11.52
CA ARG A 249 -18.19 -13.35 12.03
C ARG A 249 -19.48 -12.53 11.90
N GLU A 250 -19.38 -11.21 12.10
CA GLU A 250 -20.50 -10.27 11.97
C GLU A 250 -20.75 -9.86 10.51
N LYS A 251 -20.01 -10.41 9.54
CA LYS A 251 -20.09 -10.10 8.11
C LYS A 251 -19.89 -8.59 7.81
N ARG A 252 -19.07 -7.92 8.61
CA ARG A 252 -18.74 -6.51 8.41
C ARG A 252 -17.70 -6.29 7.34
N LEU A 253 -16.83 -7.27 7.12
CA LEU A 253 -15.81 -7.29 6.06
C LEU A 253 -15.91 -8.59 5.28
N GLU A 254 -15.48 -8.57 4.02
CA GLU A 254 -15.36 -9.79 3.20
C GLU A 254 -14.29 -10.70 3.78
N LYS A 255 -13.10 -10.16 4.03
CA LYS A 255 -11.94 -10.93 4.43
C LYS A 255 -10.95 -10.11 5.25
N VAL A 256 -10.25 -10.77 6.15
CA VAL A 256 -9.04 -10.24 6.80
C VAL A 256 -7.88 -11.18 6.50
N GLN A 257 -6.74 -10.61 6.11
CA GLN A 257 -5.50 -11.32 5.84
C GLN A 257 -4.38 -10.73 6.70
N VAL A 258 -3.62 -11.58 7.35
CA VAL A 258 -2.35 -11.20 7.99
C VAL A 258 -1.24 -11.95 7.28
N VAL A 259 -0.37 -11.18 6.62
CA VAL A 259 0.78 -11.70 5.89
C VAL A 259 1.99 -11.57 6.80
N GLY A 260 2.57 -12.70 7.19
CA GLY A 260 3.80 -12.74 7.99
C GLY A 260 5.02 -12.44 7.11
N SER A 261 5.79 -11.42 7.50
CA SER A 261 7.05 -11.09 6.84
C SER A 261 8.15 -12.00 7.41
N LEU A 262 8.45 -13.09 6.72
CA LEU A 262 9.47 -14.06 7.11
C LEU A 262 10.49 -14.22 5.99
N ASP A 263 11.79 -14.09 6.31
CA ASP A 263 12.87 -14.21 5.31
C ASP A 263 13.52 -15.59 5.36
N CYS A 264 13.73 -16.11 6.58
CA CYS A 264 14.40 -17.36 6.83
C CYS A 264 14.02 -17.92 8.20
N TRP A 265 14.61 -19.03 8.58
CA TRP A 265 14.35 -19.75 9.80
C TRP A 265 15.61 -19.91 10.65
N GLY A 266 15.44 -19.98 11.98
CA GLY A 266 16.52 -20.22 12.94
C GLY A 266 17.42 -19.00 13.17
N PRO A 267 18.70 -19.18 13.55
CA PRO A 267 19.62 -18.08 13.89
C PRO A 267 19.82 -17.04 12.78
N GLN A 268 19.65 -17.44 11.52
CA GLN A 268 19.72 -16.53 10.39
C GLN A 268 18.58 -15.51 10.43
N ALA A 269 17.38 -15.91 10.90
CA ALA A 269 16.25 -15.00 11.02
C ALA A 269 16.54 -13.90 12.07
N GLU A 270 17.17 -14.27 13.19
CA GLU A 270 17.58 -13.32 14.22
C GLU A 270 18.63 -12.33 13.68
N TYR A 271 19.60 -12.84 12.89
CA TYR A 271 20.62 -11.99 12.27
C TYR A 271 20.03 -10.99 11.25
N VAL A 272 19.09 -11.41 10.43
CA VAL A 272 18.50 -10.56 9.38
C VAL A 272 17.50 -9.57 9.94
N ARG A 273 16.76 -9.94 11.00
CA ARG A 273 15.63 -9.17 11.52
C ARG A 273 15.82 -8.60 12.92
N HIS A 274 17.01 -8.60 13.42
CA HIS A 274 17.38 -8.22 14.80
C HIS A 274 16.60 -7.02 15.36
#